data_1d80e0c28c5e9a616d6da3752b76cd3f
#
_entry.id   1d80e0c28c5e9a616d6da3752b76cd3f
#
_cell.length_a   1.000
_cell.length_b   1.000
_cell.length_c   1.000
_cell.angle_alpha   90.00
_cell.angle_beta   90.00
_cell.angle_gamma   90.00
#
_symmetry.space_group_name_H-M   'P 1'
#
loop_
_entity.id
_entity.type
_entity.pdbx_description
1 polymer ?
#
loop_
_entity_poly.entity_id
_entity_poly.type
_entity_poly.pdbx_seq_one_letter_code
_entity_poly.pdbx_strand_id
1 'polypeptide(L)'
;IPGLVGSEMCIRDRYSVVGRQKYDEALGFRNSYEGPEIRPLGERCIVGFGSSGGPPKLPVLYNNLTQIVQTKDYVILLAEMNHDARIVRLNQDHYQPSFNPWLGDSVGYYEEDSLVVVTTNFHVPQNLRSSLDHRFYGSTSMTVTERFTRTANDQILYQFTVEDPEIYSQAWSGELPMNNSGEQLFEYACHEGNYALPGILAGARRADADGVEYAPTDPGRQ
;
A
#
# COMPACT_ATOMS: atom_id res chain seq x y z
N ILE A 1 -17.83 14.19 9.77
CA ILE A 1 -17.67 13.31 8.60
C ILE A 1 -17.89 11.90 9.08
N PRO A 2 -18.98 11.23 8.69
CA PRO A 2 -19.08 9.80 8.90
C PRO A 2 -18.28 9.14 7.78
N GLY A 3 -17.25 8.39 8.09
CA GLY A 3 -16.76 7.49 7.09
C GLY A 3 -15.29 7.29 6.86
N LEU A 4 -14.41 7.46 7.83
CA LEU A 4 -13.26 6.56 7.91
C LEU A 4 -13.68 5.43 8.84
N VAL A 5 -14.47 4.51 8.34
CA VAL A 5 -14.78 3.27 9.03
C VAL A 5 -13.55 2.37 8.89
N GLY A 6 -12.67 2.52 9.81
CA GLY A 6 -11.49 1.72 9.91
C GLY A 6 -10.48 2.41 10.80
N SER A 7 -10.83 2.71 12.05
CA SER A 7 -9.79 2.95 13.04
C SER A 7 -8.89 1.72 13.09
N GLU A 8 -7.62 1.88 13.37
CA GLU A 8 -6.67 0.76 13.52
C GLU A 8 -7.25 -0.33 14.42
N MET A 9 -8.08 0.07 15.37
CA MET A 9 -8.84 -0.80 16.25
C MET A 9 -9.85 -1.67 15.48
N CYS A 10 -10.56 -1.14 14.47
CA CYS A 10 -11.53 -1.92 13.68
C CYS A 10 -10.87 -2.92 12.74
N ILE A 11 -9.68 -2.63 12.21
CA ILE A 11 -8.90 -3.58 11.39
C ILE A 11 -8.29 -4.66 12.30
N ARG A 12 -7.78 -4.27 13.46
CA ARG A 12 -7.18 -5.19 14.44
C ARG A 12 -8.16 -6.26 14.90
N ASP A 13 -9.41 -5.91 15.11
CA ASP A 13 -10.46 -6.83 15.56
C ASP A 13 -10.89 -7.82 14.45
N ARG A 14 -10.47 -7.59 13.21
CA ARG A 14 -10.79 -8.43 12.06
C ARG A 14 -9.73 -9.48 11.74
N TYR A 15 -8.54 -9.39 12.34
CA TYR A 15 -7.52 -10.41 12.15
C TYR A 15 -7.99 -11.78 12.67
N SER A 16 -7.76 -12.81 11.88
CA SER A 16 -7.77 -14.19 12.37
C SER A 16 -6.60 -14.39 13.34
N VAL A 17 -6.59 -15.47 14.08
CA VAL A 17 -5.46 -15.83 14.96
C VAL A 17 -4.16 -15.94 14.14
N VAL A 18 -4.22 -16.61 12.99
CA VAL A 18 -3.09 -16.77 12.08
C VAL A 18 -2.69 -15.44 11.46
N GLY A 19 -3.67 -14.62 11.05
CA GLY A 19 -3.43 -13.31 10.49
C GLY A 19 -2.74 -12.37 11.48
N ARG A 20 -3.12 -12.44 12.75
CA ARG A 20 -2.46 -11.67 13.81
C ARG A 20 -0.99 -12.07 13.99
N GLN A 21 -0.72 -13.36 14.01
CA GLN A 21 0.66 -13.86 14.09
C GLN A 21 1.49 -13.38 12.89
N LYS A 22 0.99 -13.53 11.67
CA LYS A 22 1.68 -13.06 10.44
C LYS A 22 1.92 -11.54 10.45
N TYR A 23 0.96 -10.77 10.94
CA TYR A 23 1.12 -9.32 11.11
C TYR A 23 2.26 -8.99 12.09
N ASP A 24 2.29 -9.64 13.25
CA ASP A 24 3.30 -9.40 14.27
C ASP A 24 4.70 -9.84 13.79
N GLU A 25 4.81 -10.94 13.03
CA GLU A 25 6.03 -11.37 12.35
C GLU A 25 6.51 -10.32 11.33
N ALA A 26 5.60 -9.83 10.47
CA ALA A 26 5.92 -8.80 9.47
C ALA A 26 6.36 -7.47 10.13
N LEU A 27 5.79 -7.13 11.28
CA LEU A 27 6.21 -5.98 12.07
C LEU A 27 7.61 -6.18 12.66
N GLY A 28 7.92 -7.40 13.10
CA GLY A 28 9.27 -7.77 13.56
C GLY A 28 10.32 -7.60 12.45
N PHE A 29 10.05 -8.07 11.24
CA PHE A 29 10.94 -7.88 10.09
C PHE A 29 11.20 -6.40 9.78
N ARG A 30 10.19 -5.54 9.90
CA ARG A 30 10.35 -4.11 9.68
C ARG A 30 11.40 -3.48 10.60
N ASN A 31 11.57 -4.03 11.79
CA ASN A 31 12.54 -3.58 12.80
C ASN A 31 13.88 -4.31 12.73
N SER A 32 14.08 -5.22 11.78
CA SER A 32 15.36 -5.89 11.54
C SER A 32 16.28 -5.02 10.70
N TYR A 33 17.57 -5.02 11.01
CA TYR A 33 18.63 -4.29 10.34
C TYR A 33 19.75 -5.20 9.80
N GLU A 34 19.49 -6.50 9.69
CA GLU A 34 20.48 -7.49 9.26
C GLU A 34 20.97 -7.24 7.83
N GLY A 35 20.10 -6.75 6.95
CA GLY A 35 20.47 -6.44 5.57
C GLY A 35 19.45 -5.56 4.86
N PRO A 36 19.78 -5.03 3.69
CA PRO A 36 18.87 -4.20 2.92
C PRO A 36 17.63 -4.95 2.44
N GLU A 37 17.72 -6.28 2.25
CA GLU A 37 16.63 -7.10 1.70
C GLU A 37 15.40 -7.15 2.60
N ILE A 38 15.62 -7.01 3.90
CA ILE A 38 14.55 -7.07 4.91
C ILE A 38 14.02 -5.69 5.32
N ARG A 39 14.66 -4.61 4.82
CA ARG A 39 14.13 -3.26 5.05
C ARG A 39 12.84 -3.02 4.29
N PRO A 40 11.93 -2.15 4.80
CA PRO A 40 10.68 -1.80 4.12
C PRO A 40 10.89 -1.39 2.66
N LEU A 41 9.92 -1.75 1.81
CA LEU A 41 10.01 -1.51 0.37
C LEU A 41 10.18 -0.02 0.02
N GLY A 42 9.56 0.88 0.79
CA GLY A 42 9.72 2.31 0.61
C GLY A 42 11.13 2.81 0.91
N GLU A 43 11.80 2.27 1.94
CA GLU A 43 13.21 2.59 2.23
C GLU A 43 14.16 2.08 1.13
N ARG A 44 13.75 1.05 0.41
CA ARG A 44 14.49 0.44 -0.70
C ARG A 44 14.14 1.06 -2.06
N CYS A 45 13.25 2.02 -2.10
CA CYS A 45 12.74 2.64 -3.33
C CYS A 45 12.11 1.65 -4.34
N ILE A 46 11.51 0.57 -3.85
CA ILE A 46 10.83 -0.43 -4.69
C ILE A 46 9.39 -0.02 -4.95
N VAL A 47 8.68 0.43 -3.90
CA VAL A 47 7.35 1.05 -3.96
C VAL A 47 7.30 2.21 -2.99
N GLY A 48 6.36 3.12 -3.16
CA GLY A 48 6.15 4.25 -2.26
C GLY A 48 5.84 3.82 -0.81
N PHE A 49 6.11 4.71 0.12
CA PHE A 49 5.85 4.46 1.53
C PHE A 49 4.38 4.17 1.80
N GLY A 50 4.15 3.24 2.69
CA GLY A 50 2.83 2.88 3.14
C GLY A 50 1.96 2.29 2.04
N SER A 51 0.80 2.86 1.83
CA SER A 51 -0.16 2.47 0.79
C SER A 51 -0.43 3.60 -0.23
N SER A 52 0.57 4.45 -0.48
CA SER A 52 0.47 5.57 -1.42
C SER A 52 0.12 5.14 -2.84
N GLY A 53 0.74 4.07 -3.34
CA GLY A 53 0.45 3.47 -4.63
C GLY A 53 -0.74 2.51 -4.62
N GLY A 54 -1.21 2.12 -3.43
CA GLY A 54 -2.29 1.13 -3.25
C GLY A 54 -1.94 -0.26 -3.76
N PRO A 55 -2.92 -1.14 -4.01
CA PRO A 55 -4.27 -1.11 -3.45
C PRO A 55 -4.35 -1.69 -2.03
N PRO A 56 -5.27 -1.22 -1.19
CA PRO A 56 -6.05 -0.02 -1.39
C PRO A 56 -5.15 1.21 -1.29
N LYS A 57 -5.49 2.28 -2.06
CA LYS A 57 -4.78 3.55 -1.96
C LYS A 57 -5.24 4.28 -0.70
N LEU A 58 -4.31 4.56 0.19
CA LEU A 58 -4.58 5.24 1.45
C LEU A 58 -3.69 6.48 1.59
N PRO A 59 -4.18 7.54 2.25
CA PRO A 59 -3.39 8.75 2.49
C PRO A 59 -2.12 8.47 3.29
N VAL A 60 -1.04 9.10 2.90
CA VAL A 60 0.24 9.12 3.60
C VAL A 60 0.63 10.56 3.93
N LEU A 61 1.74 10.79 4.61
CA LEU A 61 2.12 12.12 5.13
C LEU A 61 2.34 13.17 4.03
N TYR A 62 2.78 12.78 2.84
CA TYR A 62 3.14 13.67 1.74
C TYR A 62 3.11 12.96 0.38
N ASN A 63 3.20 13.69 -0.72
CA ASN A 63 3.19 13.17 -2.08
C ASN A 63 1.99 12.24 -2.37
N ASN A 64 0.79 12.71 -2.01
CA ASN A 64 -0.46 11.95 -2.17
C ASN A 64 -1.11 12.10 -3.53
N LEU A 65 -0.57 12.95 -4.42
CA LEU A 65 -1.17 13.17 -5.72
C LEU A 65 -1.21 11.88 -6.55
N THR A 66 -2.25 11.75 -7.32
CA THR A 66 -2.42 10.64 -8.25
C THR A 66 -2.93 11.15 -9.57
N GLN A 67 -2.21 10.85 -10.63
CA GLN A 67 -2.68 11.09 -11.98
C GLN A 67 -3.41 9.85 -12.49
N ILE A 68 -4.62 10.05 -12.99
CA ILE A 68 -5.42 8.99 -13.62
C ILE A 68 -5.41 9.23 -15.13
N VAL A 69 -4.83 8.29 -15.87
CA VAL A 69 -4.78 8.36 -17.34
C VAL A 69 -5.62 7.24 -17.91
N GLN A 70 -6.58 7.61 -18.75
CA GLN A 70 -7.50 6.66 -19.37
C GLN A 70 -7.21 6.50 -20.86
N THR A 71 -7.16 5.27 -21.31
CA THR A 71 -7.12 4.89 -22.73
C THR A 71 -8.28 3.96 -23.05
N LYS A 72 -8.36 3.48 -24.27
CA LYS A 72 -9.39 2.52 -24.67
C LYS A 72 -9.29 1.18 -23.90
N ASP A 73 -8.07 0.72 -23.66
CA ASP A 73 -7.81 -0.63 -23.16
C ASP A 73 -7.18 -0.66 -21.76
N TYR A 74 -6.78 0.51 -21.23
CA TYR A 74 -6.07 0.64 -19.95
C TYR A 74 -6.47 1.88 -19.19
N VAL A 75 -6.44 1.76 -17.86
CA VAL A 75 -6.36 2.92 -16.95
C VAL A 75 -5.04 2.84 -16.19
N ILE A 76 -4.31 3.94 -16.15
CA ILE A 76 -3.06 4.03 -15.40
C ILE A 76 -3.30 4.91 -14.18
N LEU A 77 -3.02 4.38 -13.01
CA LEU A 77 -3.05 5.08 -11.73
C LEU A 77 -1.59 5.37 -11.34
N LEU A 78 -1.12 6.58 -11.62
CA LEU A 78 0.25 7.01 -11.35
C LEU A 78 0.26 7.80 -10.03
N ALA A 79 0.86 7.21 -9.00
CA ALA A 79 1.11 7.90 -7.73
C ALA A 79 2.37 8.77 -7.84
N GLU A 80 2.33 9.97 -7.26
CA GLU A 80 3.49 10.86 -7.20
C GLU A 80 4.64 10.23 -6.43
N MET A 81 4.34 9.63 -5.26
CA MET A 81 5.34 8.97 -4.46
C MET A 81 5.93 7.77 -5.21
N ASN A 82 7.24 7.78 -5.39
CA ASN A 82 8.03 6.74 -6.05
C ASN A 82 7.64 6.45 -7.51
N HIS A 83 6.82 7.29 -8.15
CA HIS A 83 6.26 7.07 -9.50
C HIS A 83 5.55 5.73 -9.65
N ASP A 84 4.94 5.25 -8.57
CA ASP A 84 4.27 3.95 -8.59
C ASP A 84 3.11 3.97 -9.59
N ALA A 85 3.28 3.23 -10.68
CA ALA A 85 2.28 3.13 -11.74
C ALA A 85 1.57 1.79 -11.67
N ARG A 86 0.26 1.81 -11.42
CA ARG A 86 -0.60 0.65 -11.58
C ARG A 86 -1.30 0.70 -12.93
N ILE A 87 -1.07 -0.32 -13.74
CA ILE A 87 -1.73 -0.48 -15.04
C ILE A 87 -2.92 -1.38 -14.85
N VAL A 88 -4.10 -0.82 -14.95
CA VAL A 88 -5.38 -1.55 -14.91
C VAL A 88 -5.74 -1.93 -16.34
N ARG A 89 -5.81 -3.22 -16.62
CA ARG A 89 -6.21 -3.77 -17.92
C ARG A 89 -7.73 -3.85 -17.97
N LEU A 90 -8.36 -3.20 -18.95
CA LEU A 90 -9.81 -3.14 -19.04
C LEU A 90 -10.38 -4.38 -19.74
N ASN A 91 -11.40 -4.99 -19.13
CA ASN A 91 -12.15 -6.13 -19.66
C ASN A 91 -11.26 -7.33 -20.04
N GLN A 92 -10.26 -7.60 -19.23
CA GLN A 92 -9.33 -8.72 -19.39
C GLN A 92 -9.33 -9.60 -18.15
N ASP A 93 -8.81 -10.81 -18.29
CA ASP A 93 -8.61 -11.74 -17.19
C ASP A 93 -7.30 -11.42 -16.44
N HIS A 94 -7.22 -11.83 -15.19
CA HIS A 94 -5.98 -11.80 -14.43
C HIS A 94 -4.91 -12.70 -15.06
N TYR A 95 -3.66 -12.28 -14.92
CA TYR A 95 -2.53 -13.14 -15.27
C TYR A 95 -2.48 -14.37 -14.37
N GLN A 96 -1.68 -15.36 -14.77
CA GLN A 96 -1.45 -16.53 -13.94
C GLN A 96 -0.84 -16.13 -12.58
N PRO A 97 -1.13 -16.83 -11.49
CA PRO A 97 -0.64 -16.51 -10.16
C PRO A 97 0.89 -16.45 -10.01
N SER A 98 1.64 -17.03 -10.98
CA SER A 98 3.09 -16.91 -11.05
C SER A 98 3.57 -15.49 -11.41
N PHE A 99 2.70 -14.65 -11.98
CA PHE A 99 2.94 -13.24 -12.21
C PHE A 99 2.38 -12.45 -11.02
N ASN A 100 3.25 -12.08 -10.11
CA ASN A 100 2.92 -11.42 -8.85
C ASN A 100 3.74 -10.13 -8.64
N PRO A 101 3.36 -9.04 -9.30
CA PRO A 101 4.04 -7.75 -9.13
C PRO A 101 3.81 -7.15 -7.74
N TRP A 102 4.68 -6.23 -7.34
CA TRP A 102 4.65 -5.61 -6.01
C TRP A 102 3.31 -4.95 -5.64
N LEU A 103 2.63 -4.35 -6.61
CA LEU A 103 1.33 -3.69 -6.44
C LEU A 103 0.15 -4.59 -6.84
N GLY A 104 0.40 -5.86 -7.09
CA GLY A 104 -0.60 -6.82 -7.57
C GLY A 104 -0.93 -6.66 -9.05
N ASP A 105 -1.69 -7.61 -9.58
CA ASP A 105 -2.22 -7.61 -10.95
C ASP A 105 -3.63 -7.02 -10.95
N SER A 106 -3.81 -5.88 -11.62
CA SER A 106 -5.06 -5.13 -11.66
C SER A 106 -5.78 -5.30 -12.99
N VAL A 107 -7.05 -5.71 -12.91
CA VAL A 107 -7.99 -5.69 -14.03
C VAL A 107 -9.17 -4.80 -13.67
N GLY A 108 -9.85 -4.23 -14.66
CA GLY A 108 -10.96 -3.33 -14.41
C GLY A 108 -12.03 -3.37 -15.49
N TYR A 109 -13.16 -2.82 -15.15
CA TYR A 109 -14.30 -2.62 -16.04
C TYR A 109 -15.11 -1.41 -15.58
N TYR A 110 -15.89 -0.87 -16.50
CA TYR A 110 -16.83 0.18 -16.16
C TYR A 110 -18.20 -0.41 -15.81
N GLU A 111 -18.76 0.04 -14.72
CA GLU A 111 -20.11 -0.27 -14.26
C GLU A 111 -20.83 1.04 -14.00
N GLU A 112 -21.81 1.35 -14.83
CA GLU A 112 -22.47 2.66 -14.84
C GLU A 112 -21.42 3.79 -14.92
N ASP A 113 -21.41 4.72 -13.96
CA ASP A 113 -20.50 5.86 -13.90
C ASP A 113 -19.23 5.60 -13.07
N SER A 114 -18.94 4.32 -12.79
CA SER A 114 -17.83 3.92 -11.94
C SER A 114 -16.82 3.03 -12.69
N LEU A 115 -15.55 3.28 -12.45
CA LEU A 115 -14.49 2.31 -12.75
C LEU A 115 -14.38 1.36 -11.55
N VAL A 116 -14.55 0.08 -11.80
CA VAL A 116 -14.28 -0.99 -10.83
C VAL A 116 -12.95 -1.64 -11.17
N VAL A 117 -12.08 -1.76 -10.17
CA VAL A 117 -10.75 -2.38 -10.31
C VAL A 117 -10.64 -3.51 -9.30
N VAL A 118 -10.30 -4.70 -9.79
CA VAL A 118 -10.01 -5.86 -8.95
C VAL A 118 -8.52 -6.15 -9.05
N THR A 119 -7.85 -6.26 -7.93
CA THR A 119 -6.41 -6.54 -7.85
C THR A 119 -6.15 -7.77 -7.02
N THR A 120 -5.39 -8.70 -7.58
CA THR A 120 -4.96 -9.96 -6.99
C THR A 120 -3.46 -10.18 -7.20
N ASN A 121 -2.96 -11.38 -6.95
CA ASN A 121 -1.57 -11.78 -7.25
C ASN A 121 -0.52 -10.85 -6.64
N PHE A 122 -0.69 -10.50 -5.39
CA PHE A 122 0.26 -9.64 -4.69
C PHE A 122 1.58 -10.34 -4.42
N HIS A 123 2.67 -9.61 -4.62
CA HIS A 123 3.99 -10.09 -4.23
C HIS A 123 4.15 -10.08 -2.70
N VAL A 124 4.56 -11.20 -2.15
CA VAL A 124 4.91 -11.37 -0.73
C VAL A 124 6.37 -11.81 -0.68
N PRO A 125 7.25 -11.35 0.16
CA PRO A 125 7.04 -10.96 1.54
C PRO A 125 7.14 -9.45 1.71
N GLN A 126 6.55 -8.81 2.60
CA GLN A 126 6.56 -7.38 2.97
C GLN A 126 5.27 -6.64 2.56
N ASN A 127 4.17 -7.32 2.62
CA ASN A 127 2.87 -6.72 2.37
C ASN A 127 2.28 -6.05 3.63
N LEU A 128 3.16 -5.64 4.56
CA LEU A 128 2.79 -4.77 5.66
C LEU A 128 2.73 -3.34 5.14
N ARG A 129 1.54 -2.80 5.08
CA ARG A 129 1.26 -1.46 4.57
C ARG A 129 0.75 -0.54 5.66
N SER A 130 0.99 0.74 5.52
CA SER A 130 0.53 1.75 6.47
C SER A 130 -0.09 2.94 5.74
N SER A 131 -0.95 3.65 6.46
CA SER A 131 -1.42 4.99 6.15
C SER A 131 -1.10 5.91 7.34
N LEU A 132 -1.69 7.10 7.37
CA LEU A 132 -1.54 8.01 8.50
C LEU A 132 -1.93 7.36 9.84
N ASP A 133 -3.05 6.64 9.85
CA ASP A 133 -3.68 6.14 11.08
C ASP A 133 -3.81 4.61 11.12
N HIS A 134 -3.40 3.91 10.06
CA HIS A 134 -3.72 2.49 9.93
C HIS A 134 -2.54 1.69 9.41
N ARG A 135 -2.39 0.48 9.94
CA ARG A 135 -1.51 -0.55 9.39
C ARG A 135 -2.31 -1.80 9.10
N PHE A 136 -2.03 -2.42 7.99
CA PHE A 136 -2.62 -3.70 7.62
C PHE A 136 -1.60 -4.60 6.94
N TYR A 137 -1.86 -5.88 6.99
CA TYR A 137 -1.07 -6.91 6.34
C TYR A 137 -1.96 -7.68 5.36
N GLY A 138 -1.40 -8.07 4.21
CA GLY A 138 -2.08 -8.92 3.25
C GLY A 138 -1.24 -10.13 2.86
N SER A 139 -1.88 -11.26 2.61
CA SER A 139 -1.25 -12.47 2.08
C SER A 139 -1.24 -12.50 0.55
N THR A 140 -0.76 -13.58 -0.04
CA THR A 140 -0.89 -13.85 -1.48
C THR A 140 -2.34 -14.07 -1.91
N SER A 141 -3.21 -14.41 -0.96
CA SER A 141 -4.64 -14.65 -1.18
C SER A 141 -5.48 -13.36 -1.13
N MET A 142 -4.83 -12.22 -0.87
CA MET A 142 -5.53 -10.94 -0.78
C MET A 142 -6.14 -10.56 -2.14
N THR A 143 -7.39 -10.11 -2.07
CA THR A 143 -8.10 -9.45 -3.18
C THR A 143 -8.49 -8.05 -2.72
N VAL A 144 -8.24 -7.05 -3.55
CA VAL A 144 -8.70 -5.69 -3.31
C VAL A 144 -9.60 -5.27 -4.46
N THR A 145 -10.85 -4.93 -4.14
CA THR A 145 -11.80 -4.33 -5.08
C THR A 145 -11.87 -2.84 -4.79
N GLU A 146 -11.59 -2.03 -5.79
CA GLU A 146 -11.63 -0.57 -5.72
C GLU A 146 -12.71 -0.04 -6.67
N ARG A 147 -13.41 1.00 -6.26
CA ARG A 147 -14.41 1.68 -7.07
C ARG A 147 -14.12 3.17 -7.10
N PHE A 148 -14.03 3.71 -8.29
CA PHE A 148 -13.82 5.15 -8.55
C PHE A 148 -15.07 5.70 -9.21
N THR A 149 -15.85 6.48 -8.47
CA THR A 149 -17.09 7.08 -8.96
C THR A 149 -16.94 8.60 -9.03
N ARG A 150 -17.18 9.19 -10.20
CA ARG A 150 -17.14 10.65 -10.35
C ARG A 150 -18.38 11.25 -9.73
N THR A 151 -18.25 11.99 -8.64
CA THR A 151 -19.37 12.63 -7.90
C THR A 151 -19.55 14.08 -8.27
N ALA A 152 -18.49 14.75 -8.75
CA ALA A 152 -18.51 16.13 -9.23
C ALA A 152 -17.44 16.33 -10.33
N ASN A 153 -17.39 17.54 -10.91
CA ASN A 153 -16.38 17.86 -11.93
C ASN A 153 -14.95 17.75 -11.41
N ASP A 154 -14.76 17.98 -10.12
CA ASP A 154 -13.50 18.06 -9.42
C ASP A 154 -13.34 17.02 -8.32
N GLN A 155 -14.26 16.03 -8.23
CA GLN A 155 -14.26 15.04 -7.18
C GLN A 155 -14.57 13.63 -7.67
N ILE A 156 -13.82 12.67 -7.14
CA ILE A 156 -14.08 11.23 -7.26
C ILE A 156 -14.29 10.69 -5.85
N LEU A 157 -15.37 9.93 -5.65
CA LEU A 157 -15.51 9.06 -4.49
C LEU A 157 -14.72 7.78 -4.76
N TYR A 158 -13.71 7.54 -3.96
CA TYR A 158 -12.94 6.31 -3.96
C TYR A 158 -13.40 5.41 -2.83
N GLN A 159 -13.82 4.21 -3.18
CA GLN A 159 -14.25 3.17 -2.24
C GLN A 159 -13.42 1.92 -2.48
N PHE A 160 -13.16 1.15 -1.43
CA PHE A 160 -12.44 -0.10 -1.56
C PHE A 160 -12.93 -1.15 -0.57
N THR A 161 -12.73 -2.41 -0.93
CA THR A 161 -12.94 -3.57 -0.07
C THR A 161 -11.70 -4.46 -0.15
N VAL A 162 -11.22 -4.90 1.01
CA VAL A 162 -10.11 -5.85 1.15
C VAL A 162 -10.66 -7.16 1.67
N GLU A 163 -10.37 -8.23 0.93
CA GLU A 163 -10.71 -9.60 1.26
C GLU A 163 -9.41 -10.41 1.32
N ASP A 164 -9.15 -11.06 2.43
CA ASP A 164 -8.02 -11.95 2.60
C ASP A 164 -8.37 -13.02 3.64
N PRO A 165 -8.86 -14.17 3.20
CA PRO A 165 -9.36 -15.21 4.11
C PRO A 165 -8.27 -15.87 4.96
N GLU A 166 -6.98 -15.72 4.60
CA GLU A 166 -5.87 -16.17 5.44
C GLU A 166 -5.61 -15.23 6.61
N ILE A 167 -5.84 -13.94 6.40
CA ILE A 167 -5.47 -12.89 7.36
C ILE A 167 -6.66 -12.42 8.17
N TYR A 168 -7.80 -12.21 7.54
CA TYR A 168 -8.98 -11.62 8.16
C TYR A 168 -10.12 -12.61 8.32
N SER A 169 -10.84 -12.52 9.45
CA SER A 169 -12.07 -13.28 9.70
C SER A 169 -13.24 -12.79 8.85
N GLN A 170 -13.17 -11.57 8.34
CA GLN A 170 -14.15 -10.96 7.45
C GLN A 170 -13.52 -9.83 6.62
N ALA A 171 -14.10 -9.55 5.46
CA ALA A 171 -13.72 -8.42 4.63
C ALA A 171 -13.85 -7.08 5.39
N TRP A 172 -13.06 -6.11 4.98
CA TRP A 172 -13.18 -4.73 5.47
C TRP A 172 -13.14 -3.74 4.31
N SER A 173 -13.81 -2.61 4.50
CA SER A 173 -13.99 -1.60 3.46
C SER A 173 -13.72 -0.22 4.01
N GLY A 174 -13.42 0.70 3.11
CA GLY A 174 -13.31 2.12 3.41
C GLY A 174 -13.65 2.97 2.21
N GLU A 175 -13.82 4.26 2.46
CA GLU A 175 -14.05 5.24 1.40
C GLU A 175 -13.42 6.58 1.73
N LEU A 176 -13.04 7.32 0.71
CA LEU A 176 -12.51 8.67 0.85
C LEU A 176 -12.75 9.48 -0.44
N PRO A 177 -12.96 10.81 -0.33
CA PRO A 177 -13.02 11.67 -1.50
C PRO A 177 -11.61 11.93 -2.04
N MET A 178 -11.46 11.86 -3.35
CA MET A 178 -10.29 12.33 -4.08
C MET A 178 -10.67 13.63 -4.79
N ASN A 179 -10.03 14.73 -4.42
CA ASN A 179 -10.31 16.04 -4.99
C ASN A 179 -9.25 16.42 -6.02
N ASN A 180 -9.66 17.12 -7.07
CA ASN A 180 -8.71 17.69 -8.01
C ASN A 180 -7.89 18.80 -7.31
N SER A 181 -6.57 18.65 -7.30
CA SER A 181 -5.68 19.65 -6.70
C SER A 181 -5.32 20.79 -7.64
N GLY A 182 -5.43 20.58 -8.95
CA GLY A 182 -4.90 21.51 -9.97
C GLY A 182 -3.37 21.60 -10.01
N GLU A 183 -2.67 20.79 -9.21
CA GLU A 183 -1.21 20.78 -9.13
C GLU A 183 -0.61 19.76 -10.12
N GLN A 184 0.65 19.92 -10.44
CA GLN A 184 1.41 18.97 -11.24
C GLN A 184 2.03 17.91 -10.34
N LEU A 185 2.16 16.68 -10.86
CA LEU A 185 3.02 15.69 -10.22
C LEU A 185 4.48 16.11 -10.39
N PHE A 186 5.22 16.05 -9.29
CA PHE A 186 6.66 16.25 -9.31
C PHE A 186 7.39 14.91 -9.32
N GLU A 187 8.62 14.93 -9.82
CA GLU A 187 9.50 13.78 -9.70
C GLU A 187 9.79 13.47 -8.23
N TYR A 188 9.71 12.19 -7.88
CA TYR A 188 10.10 11.68 -6.58
C TYR A 188 11.39 10.86 -6.74
N ALA A 189 12.54 11.55 -6.72
CA ALA A 189 13.86 10.97 -6.96
C ALA A 189 14.32 10.13 -5.74
N CYS A 190 13.68 8.98 -5.52
CA CYS A 190 13.91 8.14 -4.33
C CYS A 190 15.35 7.60 -4.30
N HIS A 191 15.82 7.02 -5.40
CA HIS A 191 17.15 6.39 -5.45
C HIS A 191 18.28 7.41 -5.30
N GLU A 192 18.18 8.54 -5.99
CA GLU A 192 19.19 9.60 -5.99
C GLU A 192 19.36 10.25 -4.62
N GLY A 193 18.24 10.35 -3.85
CA GLY A 193 18.22 10.93 -2.52
C GLY A 193 18.34 9.92 -1.38
N ASN A 194 18.49 8.61 -1.66
CA ASN A 194 18.45 7.56 -0.64
C ASN A 194 19.76 7.40 0.13
N TYR A 195 20.17 8.43 0.83
CA TYR A 195 21.28 8.34 1.79
C TYR A 195 20.88 7.68 3.12
N ALA A 196 19.58 7.57 3.38
CA ALA A 196 19.07 7.01 4.62
C ALA A 196 19.38 5.52 4.75
N LEU A 197 19.16 4.72 3.72
CA LEU A 197 19.34 3.27 3.78
C LEU A 197 20.78 2.85 4.14
N PRO A 198 21.85 3.37 3.48
CA PRO A 198 23.22 3.11 3.91
C PRO A 198 23.49 3.59 5.34
N GLY A 199 22.99 4.76 5.74
CA GLY A 199 23.16 5.32 7.07
C GLY A 199 22.50 4.46 8.17
N ILE A 200 21.28 4.00 7.94
CA ILE A 200 20.54 3.11 8.84
C ILE A 200 21.32 1.81 9.09
N LEU A 201 21.76 1.16 8.01
CA LEU A 201 22.51 -0.11 8.10
C LEU A 201 23.89 0.08 8.72
N ALA A 202 24.59 1.18 8.42
CA ALA A 202 25.86 1.49 9.05
C ALA A 202 25.72 1.75 10.55
N GLY A 203 24.68 2.49 10.94
CA GLY A 203 24.35 2.75 12.35
C GLY A 203 24.07 1.46 13.12
N ALA A 204 23.26 0.56 12.54
CA ALA A 204 22.95 -0.73 13.15
C ALA A 204 24.22 -1.58 13.35
N ARG A 205 25.06 -1.71 12.33
CA ARG A 205 26.36 -2.45 12.43
C ARG A 205 27.29 -1.86 13.46
N ARG A 206 27.27 -0.54 13.61
CA ARG A 206 28.06 0.12 14.65
C ARG A 206 27.53 -0.19 16.05
N ALA A 207 26.22 -0.17 16.24
CA ALA A 207 25.59 -0.52 17.52
C ALA A 207 25.89 -1.98 17.90
N ASP A 208 25.82 -2.92 16.94
CA ASP A 208 26.18 -4.31 17.16
C ASP A 208 27.63 -4.45 17.61
N ALA A 209 28.56 -3.73 16.97
CA ALA A 209 29.97 -3.73 17.33
C ALA A 209 30.24 -3.15 18.73
N ASP A 210 29.47 -2.18 19.14
CA ASP A 210 29.57 -1.53 20.46
C ASP A 210 28.76 -2.26 21.55
N GLY A 211 28.04 -3.36 21.20
CA GLY A 211 27.22 -4.15 22.13
C GLY A 211 25.98 -3.39 22.62
N VAL A 212 25.49 -2.43 21.83
CA VAL A 212 24.28 -1.65 22.12
C VAL A 212 23.06 -2.39 21.58
N GLU A 213 22.20 -2.88 22.46
CA GLU A 213 20.88 -3.39 22.05
C GLU A 213 20.01 -2.25 21.53
N TYR A 214 19.63 -2.34 20.26
CA TYR A 214 18.56 -1.51 19.72
C TYR A 214 17.24 -1.96 20.32
N ALA A 215 16.70 -1.18 21.26
CA ALA A 215 15.28 -1.34 21.59
C ALA A 215 14.47 -0.98 20.34
N PRO A 216 13.62 -1.90 19.80
CA PRO A 216 12.76 -1.56 18.71
C PRO A 216 11.82 -0.46 19.18
N THR A 217 12.07 0.76 18.74
CA THR A 217 11.13 1.85 18.92
C THR A 217 9.94 1.55 18.02
N ASP A 218 8.88 0.96 18.58
CA ASP A 218 7.57 0.95 17.94
C ASP A 218 6.98 2.36 18.07
N PRO A 219 6.99 3.20 17.01
CA PRO A 219 6.40 4.53 17.08
C PRO A 219 4.86 4.50 17.22
N GLY A 220 4.25 3.33 17.27
CA GLY A 220 2.82 3.11 17.41
C GLY A 220 2.35 2.74 18.83
N ARG A 221 3.22 2.82 19.84
CA ARG A 221 2.88 2.64 21.25
C ARG A 221 2.95 3.97 22.03
N GLN A 222 2.24 4.96 21.58
CA GLN A 222 1.84 6.10 22.42
C GLN A 222 0.34 6.28 22.32
#